data_047a474937b98bc8713cabdd5df1547f
#
_entry.id   047a474937b98bc8713cabdd5df1547f
#
_cell.length_a   1.000
_cell.length_b   1.000
_cell.length_c   1.000
_cell.angle_alpha   90.00
_cell.angle_beta   90.00
_cell.angle_gamma   90.00
#
_symmetry.space_group_name_H-M   'P 1'
#
loop_
_entity.id
_entity.type
_entity.pdbx_description
1 polymer ?
#
loop_
_entity_poly.entity_id
_entity_poly.type
_entity_poly.pdbx_seq_one_letter_code
_entity_poly.pdbx_strand_id
1 'polypeptide(L)'
;MKKNSRFAGFYMGLIFFLMYLPIAVVIVFSFNESKLPVKFTGFSLKWYQELFHDRAMLEALVNSLILGVLSCLVSAVIGTLGAVGLSRIHWKSKGALEYISILPLMIPEIILGMVLMAFFYMLNLPFGMLTLLIGHTVFYTSSGSPPSVS
;
A
#
# COMPACT_ATOMS: atom_id res chain seq x y z
N MET A 1 11.96 -27.03 -28.92
CA MET A 1 12.33 -25.69 -28.43
C MET A 1 12.52 -25.68 -26.89
N LYS A 2 13.52 -26.43 -26.36
CA LYS A 2 13.73 -26.61 -24.88
C LYS A 2 15.02 -25.92 -24.35
N LYS A 3 15.77 -25.19 -25.20
CA LYS A 3 17.11 -24.68 -24.85
C LYS A 3 17.11 -23.31 -24.13
N ASN A 4 16.03 -22.55 -24.16
CA ASN A 4 15.96 -21.19 -23.58
C ASN A 4 15.47 -21.14 -22.12
N SER A 5 14.99 -22.26 -21.58
CA SER A 5 14.41 -22.29 -20.21
C SER A 5 15.47 -22.06 -19.11
N ARG A 6 16.70 -22.59 -19.30
CA ARG A 6 17.77 -22.45 -18.29
C ARG A 6 18.33 -21.03 -18.26
N PHE A 7 18.50 -20.41 -19.44
CA PHE A 7 18.97 -19.04 -19.54
C PHE A 7 17.91 -18.06 -18.99
N ALA A 8 16.64 -18.28 -19.32
CA ALA A 8 15.53 -17.51 -18.76
C ALA A 8 15.45 -17.66 -17.23
N GLY A 9 15.64 -18.87 -16.70
CA GLY A 9 15.66 -19.10 -15.26
C GLY A 9 16.83 -18.40 -14.55
N PHE A 10 18.01 -18.44 -15.13
CA PHE A 10 19.19 -17.72 -14.61
C PHE A 10 18.97 -16.21 -14.63
N TYR A 11 18.45 -15.67 -15.73
CA TYR A 11 18.15 -14.25 -15.88
C TYR A 11 17.09 -13.77 -14.86
N MET A 12 16.01 -14.54 -14.69
CA MET A 12 15.00 -14.27 -13.66
C MET A 12 15.60 -14.30 -12.26
N GLY A 13 16.41 -15.32 -11.94
CA GLY A 13 17.10 -15.41 -10.66
C GLY A 13 18.02 -14.22 -10.38
N LEU A 14 18.75 -13.76 -11.40
CA LEU A 14 19.61 -12.58 -11.30
C LEU A 14 18.80 -11.30 -11.03
N ILE A 15 17.66 -11.12 -11.71
CA ILE A 15 16.76 -9.97 -11.47
C ILE A 15 16.24 -9.99 -10.04
N PHE A 16 15.73 -11.13 -9.58
CA PHE A 16 15.25 -11.26 -8.20
C PHE A 16 16.37 -10.99 -7.19
N PHE A 17 17.56 -11.56 -7.41
CA PHE A 17 18.70 -11.31 -6.55
C PHE A 17 19.04 -9.81 -6.47
N LEU A 18 19.10 -9.10 -7.60
CA LEU A 18 19.36 -7.67 -7.63
C LEU A 18 18.24 -6.85 -6.97
N MET A 19 16.98 -7.26 -7.10
CA MET A 19 15.86 -6.60 -6.45
C MET A 19 15.86 -6.78 -4.93
N TYR A 20 16.27 -7.96 -4.43
CA TYR A 20 16.33 -8.24 -2.99
C TYR A 20 17.63 -7.80 -2.34
N LEU A 21 18.68 -7.55 -3.12
CA LEU A 21 19.98 -7.14 -2.60
C LEU A 21 19.92 -5.85 -1.73
N PRO A 22 19.23 -4.77 -2.13
CA PRO A 22 19.10 -3.60 -1.26
C PRO A 22 18.41 -3.92 0.08
N ILE A 23 17.41 -4.80 0.06
CA ILE A 23 16.71 -5.24 1.27
C ILE A 23 17.66 -6.03 2.17
N ALA A 24 18.42 -6.94 1.61
CA ALA A 24 19.44 -7.71 2.36
C ALA A 24 20.49 -6.79 3.00
N VAL A 25 20.94 -5.77 2.26
CA VAL A 25 21.87 -4.76 2.81
C VAL A 25 21.23 -4.02 3.99
N VAL A 26 19.98 -3.57 3.88
CA VAL A 26 19.28 -2.91 4.99
C VAL A 26 19.17 -3.84 6.20
N ILE A 27 18.83 -5.11 5.99
CA ILE A 27 18.74 -6.11 7.06
C ILE A 27 20.09 -6.26 7.77
N VAL A 28 21.20 -6.39 7.03
CA VAL A 28 22.53 -6.52 7.61
C VAL A 28 22.91 -5.26 8.40
N PHE A 29 22.67 -4.08 7.82
CA PHE A 29 23.00 -2.82 8.50
C PHE A 29 22.07 -2.48 9.66
N SER A 30 20.89 -3.12 9.78
CA SER A 30 20.03 -2.96 10.95
C SER A 30 20.67 -3.50 12.24
N PHE A 31 21.64 -4.41 12.11
CA PHE A 31 22.45 -4.93 13.22
C PHE A 31 23.76 -4.18 13.43
N ASN A 32 24.00 -3.09 12.69
CA ASN A 32 25.23 -2.32 12.84
C ASN A 32 25.20 -1.48 14.11
N GLU A 33 26.30 -1.40 14.84
CA GLU A 33 26.43 -0.58 16.04
C GLU A 33 26.35 0.93 15.74
N SER A 34 26.89 1.35 14.57
CA SER A 34 26.85 2.75 14.15
C SER A 34 25.49 3.14 13.57
N LYS A 35 25.04 4.36 13.91
CA LYS A 35 23.82 4.95 13.36
C LYS A 35 23.88 5.21 11.83
N LEU A 36 25.09 5.42 11.30
CA LEU A 36 25.29 5.71 9.89
C LEU A 36 25.57 4.43 9.11
N PRO A 37 24.82 4.09 8.06
CA PRO A 37 25.00 2.89 7.25
C PRO A 37 26.15 3.02 6.22
N VAL A 38 27.24 3.68 6.60
CA VAL A 38 28.42 3.90 5.73
C VAL A 38 29.45 2.78 5.88
N LYS A 39 29.60 2.29 7.12
CA LYS A 39 30.57 1.24 7.45
C LYS A 39 29.98 0.33 8.51
N PHE A 40 30.17 -0.96 8.33
CA PHE A 40 29.82 -1.94 9.36
C PHE A 40 30.88 -1.89 10.47
N THR A 41 30.51 -1.45 11.66
CA THR A 41 31.41 -1.23 12.81
C THR A 41 31.38 -2.35 13.83
N GLY A 42 30.30 -3.14 13.83
CA GLY A 42 30.11 -4.25 14.75
C GLY A 42 28.66 -4.71 14.81
N PHE A 43 28.43 -5.92 15.32
CA PHE A 43 27.09 -6.46 15.53
C PHE A 43 26.50 -5.92 16.83
N SER A 44 25.32 -5.31 16.76
CA SER A 44 24.62 -4.79 17.92
C SER A 44 23.10 -4.89 17.77
N LEU A 45 22.40 -5.19 18.84
CA LEU A 45 20.93 -5.16 18.92
C LEU A 45 20.42 -3.87 19.58
N LYS A 46 21.29 -2.89 19.79
CA LYS A 46 20.96 -1.64 20.47
C LYS A 46 19.75 -0.94 19.88
N TRP A 47 19.69 -0.84 18.54
CA TRP A 47 18.60 -0.16 17.84
C TRP A 47 17.26 -0.87 18.01
N TYR A 48 17.26 -2.19 18.12
CA TYR A 48 16.05 -2.96 18.42
C TYR A 48 15.56 -2.72 19.85
N GLN A 49 16.49 -2.66 20.81
CA GLN A 49 16.14 -2.32 22.19
C GLN A 49 15.59 -0.90 22.30
N GLU A 50 16.23 0.06 21.63
CA GLU A 50 15.78 1.46 21.58
C GLU A 50 14.39 1.58 20.94
N LEU A 51 14.14 0.84 19.84
CA LEU A 51 12.84 0.78 19.17
C LEU A 51 11.70 0.34 20.10
N PHE A 52 11.93 -0.71 20.91
CA PHE A 52 10.91 -1.20 21.85
C PHE A 52 10.67 -0.27 23.04
N HIS A 53 11.54 0.68 23.28
CA HIS A 53 11.38 1.69 24.33
C HIS A 53 10.88 3.04 23.78
N ASP A 54 10.88 3.22 22.47
CA ASP A 54 10.37 4.43 21.83
C ASP A 54 8.83 4.38 21.72
N ARG A 55 8.16 5.07 22.65
CA ARG A 55 6.70 5.13 22.70
C ARG A 55 6.09 5.72 21.43
N ALA A 56 6.70 6.76 20.86
CA ALA A 56 6.18 7.40 19.66
C ALA A 56 6.19 6.45 18.46
N MET A 57 7.25 5.66 18.34
CA MET A 57 7.39 4.66 17.29
C MET A 57 6.37 3.51 17.46
N LEU A 58 6.18 3.03 18.70
CA LEU A 58 5.20 1.99 19.00
C LEU A 58 3.76 2.47 18.76
N GLU A 59 3.43 3.68 19.18
CA GLU A 59 2.12 4.29 18.91
C GLU A 59 1.88 4.47 17.41
N ALA A 60 2.88 4.92 16.65
CA ALA A 60 2.79 5.04 15.20
C ALA A 60 2.57 3.67 14.54
N LEU A 61 3.26 2.62 15.00
CA LEU A 61 3.08 1.25 14.52
C LEU A 61 1.66 0.74 14.78
N VAL A 62 1.17 0.90 16.01
CA VAL A 62 -0.19 0.47 16.38
C VAL A 62 -1.23 1.23 15.56
N ASN A 63 -1.10 2.55 15.42
CA ASN A 63 -2.00 3.36 14.61
C ASN A 63 -2.00 2.94 13.13
N SER A 64 -0.84 2.62 12.58
CA SER A 64 -0.71 2.12 11.20
C SER A 64 -1.37 0.76 11.03
N LEU A 65 -1.21 -0.16 11.99
CA LEU A 65 -1.86 -1.47 11.96
C LEU A 65 -3.39 -1.34 12.07
N ILE A 66 -3.88 -0.50 12.97
CA ILE A 66 -5.31 -0.24 13.13
C ILE A 66 -5.88 0.34 11.83
N LEU A 67 -5.22 1.36 11.27
CA LEU A 67 -5.61 1.97 10.01
C LEU A 67 -5.64 0.96 8.87
N GLY A 68 -4.59 0.13 8.74
CA GLY A 68 -4.50 -0.89 7.70
C GLY A 68 -5.62 -1.93 7.81
N VAL A 69 -5.86 -2.47 9.00
CA VAL A 69 -6.93 -3.45 9.22
C VAL A 69 -8.30 -2.85 8.97
N LEU A 70 -8.59 -1.67 9.53
CA LEU A 70 -9.89 -1.02 9.36
C LEU A 70 -10.15 -0.64 7.91
N SER A 71 -9.18 -0.05 7.21
CA SER A 71 -9.35 0.31 5.80
C SER A 71 -9.55 -0.91 4.91
N CYS A 72 -8.84 -2.01 5.19
CA CYS A 72 -9.01 -3.26 4.48
C CYS A 72 -10.42 -3.86 4.67
N LEU A 73 -10.91 -3.92 5.92
CA LEU A 73 -12.25 -4.43 6.23
C LEU A 73 -13.34 -3.56 5.60
N VAL A 74 -13.27 -2.25 5.76
CA VAL A 74 -14.27 -1.32 5.19
C VAL A 74 -14.27 -1.40 3.67
N SER A 75 -13.08 -1.39 3.04
CA SER A 75 -12.95 -1.51 1.59
C SER A 75 -13.45 -2.86 1.06
N ALA A 76 -13.21 -3.96 1.78
CA ALA A 76 -13.70 -5.27 1.40
C ALA A 76 -15.23 -5.33 1.43
N VAL A 77 -15.86 -4.76 2.46
CA VAL A 77 -17.32 -4.69 2.56
C VAL A 77 -17.92 -3.82 1.44
N ILE A 78 -17.42 -2.60 1.27
CA ILE A 78 -17.91 -1.67 0.25
C ILE A 78 -17.66 -2.23 -1.15
N GLY A 79 -16.46 -2.74 -1.42
CA GLY A 79 -16.09 -3.32 -2.71
C GLY A 79 -16.94 -4.55 -3.06
N THR A 80 -17.17 -5.43 -2.09
CA THR A 80 -18.02 -6.62 -2.29
C THR A 80 -19.48 -6.21 -2.56
N LEU A 81 -20.04 -5.33 -1.76
CA LEU A 81 -21.41 -4.83 -1.96
C LEU A 81 -21.55 -4.08 -3.28
N GLY A 82 -20.56 -3.27 -3.64
CA GLY A 82 -20.49 -2.57 -4.91
C GLY A 82 -20.44 -3.53 -6.10
N ALA A 83 -19.55 -4.52 -6.06
CA ALA A 83 -19.42 -5.53 -7.12
C ALA A 83 -20.68 -6.36 -7.29
N VAL A 84 -21.28 -6.85 -6.18
CA VAL A 84 -22.55 -7.60 -6.21
C VAL A 84 -23.70 -6.71 -6.71
N GLY A 85 -23.74 -5.46 -6.24
CA GLY A 85 -24.74 -4.48 -6.70
C GLY A 85 -24.63 -4.24 -8.20
N LEU A 86 -23.42 -3.93 -8.71
CA LEU A 86 -23.17 -3.69 -10.13
C LEU A 86 -23.47 -4.92 -11.00
N SER A 87 -23.19 -6.12 -10.51
CA SER A 87 -23.46 -7.35 -11.26
C SER A 87 -24.96 -7.60 -11.50
N ARG A 88 -25.82 -7.08 -10.62
CA ARG A 88 -27.28 -7.26 -10.69
C ARG A 88 -28.00 -6.12 -11.43
N ILE A 89 -27.32 -5.02 -11.69
CA ILE A 89 -27.91 -3.88 -12.39
C ILE A 89 -27.81 -4.11 -13.91
N HIS A 90 -28.96 -4.20 -14.58
CA HIS A 90 -29.06 -4.29 -16.04
C HIS A 90 -29.38 -2.91 -16.65
N TRP A 91 -28.68 -1.89 -16.23
CA TRP A 91 -28.94 -0.52 -16.66
C TRP A 91 -27.94 -0.08 -17.72
N LYS A 92 -28.40 0.80 -18.64
CA LYS A 92 -27.55 1.38 -19.70
C LYS A 92 -26.37 2.20 -19.16
N SER A 93 -26.41 2.60 -17.89
CA SER A 93 -25.35 3.36 -17.20
C SER A 93 -24.31 2.51 -16.49
N LYS A 94 -24.37 1.17 -16.59
CA LYS A 94 -23.42 0.26 -15.92
C LYS A 94 -21.96 0.59 -16.28
N GLY A 95 -21.69 0.80 -17.59
CA GLY A 95 -20.35 1.16 -18.06
C GLY A 95 -19.83 2.48 -17.47
N ALA A 96 -20.70 3.49 -17.33
CA ALA A 96 -20.29 4.76 -16.72
C ALA A 96 -19.90 4.60 -15.26
N LEU A 97 -20.61 3.77 -14.48
CA LEU A 97 -20.27 3.48 -13.08
C LEU A 97 -18.94 2.71 -12.96
N GLU A 98 -18.69 1.75 -13.87
CA GLU A 98 -17.43 1.03 -13.96
C GLU A 98 -16.25 1.98 -14.26
N TYR A 99 -16.42 2.90 -15.23
CA TYR A 99 -15.39 3.92 -15.53
C TYR A 99 -15.13 4.84 -14.35
N ILE A 100 -16.16 5.31 -13.65
CA ILE A 100 -16.01 6.16 -12.45
C ILE A 100 -15.25 5.43 -11.34
N SER A 101 -15.48 4.13 -11.18
CA SER A 101 -14.79 3.32 -10.16
C SER A 101 -13.28 3.16 -10.44
N ILE A 102 -12.88 3.25 -11.71
CA ILE A 102 -11.46 3.11 -12.11
C ILE A 102 -10.72 4.46 -12.07
N LEU A 103 -11.45 5.59 -12.11
CA LEU A 103 -10.84 6.93 -12.14
C LEU A 103 -9.79 7.16 -11.04
N PRO A 104 -10.01 6.78 -9.76
CA PRO A 104 -9.02 6.97 -8.71
C PRO A 104 -7.71 6.22 -8.96
N LEU A 105 -7.74 5.08 -9.68
CA LEU A 105 -6.53 4.31 -10.01
C LEU A 105 -5.71 4.93 -11.14
N MET A 106 -6.33 5.73 -12.00
CA MET A 106 -5.66 6.41 -13.10
C MET A 106 -4.99 7.70 -12.65
N ILE A 107 -5.41 8.26 -11.52
CA ILE A 107 -4.85 9.48 -10.95
C ILE A 107 -3.61 9.11 -10.15
N PRO A 108 -2.46 9.78 -10.35
CA PRO A 108 -1.28 9.58 -9.50
C PRO A 108 -1.65 9.75 -8.01
N GLU A 109 -1.24 8.83 -7.16
CA GLU A 109 -1.60 8.77 -5.73
C GLU A 109 -1.37 10.10 -5.00
N ILE A 110 -0.28 10.80 -5.34
CA ILE A 110 0.05 12.10 -4.74
C ILE A 110 -1.02 13.15 -5.07
N ILE A 111 -1.50 13.18 -6.32
CA ILE A 111 -2.54 14.12 -6.75
C ILE A 111 -3.86 13.79 -6.05
N LEU A 112 -4.23 12.50 -6.00
CA LEU A 112 -5.42 12.05 -5.28
C LEU A 112 -5.36 12.44 -3.80
N GLY A 113 -4.22 12.23 -3.15
CA GLY A 113 -4.00 12.63 -1.76
C GLY A 113 -4.17 14.14 -1.55
N MET A 114 -3.60 14.96 -2.45
CA MET A 114 -3.74 16.43 -2.39
C MET A 114 -5.19 16.88 -2.58
N VAL A 115 -5.92 16.30 -3.53
CA VAL A 115 -7.33 16.60 -3.79
C VAL A 115 -8.19 16.21 -2.58
N LEU A 116 -8.00 15.02 -2.01
CA LEU A 116 -8.72 14.61 -0.81
C LEU A 116 -8.41 15.51 0.39
N MET A 117 -7.15 15.93 0.56
CA MET A 117 -6.76 16.86 1.61
C MET A 117 -7.48 18.21 1.46
N ALA A 118 -7.50 18.77 0.23
CA ALA A 118 -8.22 20.01 -0.05
C ALA A 118 -9.72 19.84 0.18
N PHE A 119 -10.30 18.73 -0.23
CA PHE A 119 -11.72 18.41 -0.01
C PHE A 119 -12.08 18.31 1.48
N PHE A 120 -11.27 17.63 2.28
CA PHE A 120 -11.48 17.54 3.74
C PHE A 120 -11.35 18.91 4.40
N TYR A 121 -10.40 19.73 3.95
CA TYR A 121 -10.26 21.11 4.45
C TYR A 121 -11.50 21.94 4.14
N MET A 122 -12.06 21.87 2.92
CA MET A 122 -13.29 22.57 2.54
C MET A 122 -14.51 22.14 3.39
N LEU A 123 -14.55 20.86 3.78
CA LEU A 123 -15.60 20.32 4.64
C LEU A 123 -15.37 20.59 6.16
N ASN A 124 -14.29 21.29 6.50
CA ASN A 124 -13.87 21.51 7.90
C ASN A 124 -13.71 20.22 8.70
N LEU A 125 -13.29 19.12 8.05
CA LEU A 125 -13.02 17.86 8.72
C LEU A 125 -11.63 17.92 9.38
N PRO A 126 -11.52 17.53 10.67
CA PRO A 126 -10.21 17.47 11.32
C PRO A 126 -9.33 16.40 10.70
N PHE A 127 -8.08 16.76 10.37
CA PHE A 127 -7.11 15.79 9.90
C PHE A 127 -6.73 14.82 11.01
N GLY A 128 -6.79 13.52 10.73
CA GLY A 128 -6.50 12.48 11.69
C GLY A 128 -6.83 11.08 11.15
N MET A 129 -7.00 10.13 12.06
CA MET A 129 -7.27 8.73 11.72
C MET A 129 -8.49 8.56 10.80
N LEU A 130 -9.56 9.34 11.02
CA LEU A 130 -10.79 9.26 10.22
C LEU A 130 -10.56 9.67 8.76
N THR A 131 -9.90 10.79 8.52
CA THR A 131 -9.62 11.28 7.16
C THR A 131 -8.63 10.38 6.43
N LEU A 132 -7.66 9.79 7.15
CA LEU A 132 -6.77 8.75 6.61
C LEU A 132 -7.55 7.49 6.24
N LEU A 133 -8.45 7.05 7.10
CA LEU A 133 -9.29 5.87 6.84
C LEU A 133 -10.15 6.07 5.58
N ILE A 134 -10.79 7.23 5.42
CA ILE A 134 -11.59 7.56 4.23
C ILE A 134 -10.69 7.53 2.98
N GLY A 135 -9.53 8.18 3.02
CA GLY A 135 -8.59 8.21 1.89
C GLY A 135 -8.14 6.81 1.45
N HIS A 136 -7.72 5.98 2.40
CA HIS A 136 -7.34 4.60 2.14
C HIS A 136 -8.51 3.76 1.60
N THR A 137 -9.70 3.93 2.17
CA THR A 137 -10.89 3.20 1.73
C THR A 137 -11.26 3.54 0.29
N VAL A 138 -11.22 4.81 -0.09
CA VAL A 138 -11.48 5.25 -1.47
C VAL A 138 -10.51 4.59 -2.44
N PHE A 139 -9.22 4.59 -2.12
CA PHE A 139 -8.19 4.00 -2.96
C PHE A 139 -8.35 2.47 -3.09
N TYR A 140 -8.48 1.76 -1.98
CA TYR A 140 -8.60 0.29 -1.99
C TYR A 140 -9.91 -0.21 -2.59
N THR A 141 -11.02 0.50 -2.40
CA THR A 141 -12.30 0.12 -3.02
C THR A 141 -12.22 0.21 -4.54
N SER A 142 -11.53 1.22 -5.07
CA SER A 142 -11.33 1.36 -6.51
C SER A 142 -10.46 0.25 -7.10
N SER A 143 -9.43 -0.22 -6.37
CA SER A 143 -8.54 -1.29 -6.83
C SER A 143 -9.19 -2.68 -6.85
N GLY A 144 -10.27 -2.88 -6.08
CA GLY A 144 -10.99 -4.15 -6.00
C GLY A 144 -12.05 -4.38 -7.07
N SER A 145 -12.33 -3.40 -7.93
CA SER A 145 -13.31 -3.55 -9.00
C SER A 145 -12.70 -4.34 -10.17
N PRO A 146 -13.16 -5.58 -10.46
CA PRO A 146 -12.66 -6.29 -11.62
C PRO A 146 -13.08 -5.55 -12.91
N PRO A 147 -12.18 -5.40 -13.90
CA PRO A 147 -12.58 -4.90 -15.20
C PRO A 147 -13.65 -5.86 -15.76
N SER A 148 -14.80 -5.31 -16.14
CA SER A 148 -15.82 -6.09 -16.84
C SER A 148 -15.23 -6.53 -18.18
N VAL A 149 -14.86 -7.79 -18.29
CA VAL A 149 -14.55 -8.42 -19.56
C VAL A 149 -15.90 -8.62 -20.25
N SER A 150 -16.24 -7.69 -21.13
CA SER A 150 -17.34 -7.83 -22.11
C SER A 150 -16.90 -8.70 -23.27
#